data_835ab282cfc936404f4f3863464fdab7
#
_entry.id   835ab282cfc936404f4f3863464fdab7
#
_cell.length_a   1.000
_cell.length_b   1.000
_cell.length_c   1.000
_cell.angle_alpha   90.00
_cell.angle_beta   90.00
_cell.angle_gamma   90.00
#
_symmetry.space_group_name_H-M   'P 1'
#
loop_
_entity.id
_entity.type
_entity.pdbx_description
1 polymer ?
#
loop_
_entity_poly.entity_id
_entity_poly.type
_entity_poly.pdbx_seq_one_letter_code
_entity_poly.pdbx_strand_id
1 'polypeptide(L)'
;QRHNISEGKEDDFYVQNSAQWLNSWGDAAKTFTYLLGGIAAISLMVGGIGIMNIMLVSVTERTREIGIRKAIGAKKREILEQFLIESVLISFLGGGIGILLGIGISRIVSNIGGWETIVSTQSIILSFGFSVAIGAFFGFYPANKAANLNPIEALRYE
;
A
#
# COMPACT_ATOMS: atom_id res chain seq x y z
N GLN A 1 -25.67 -55.16 -4.43
CA GLN A 1 -25.95 -55.16 -2.98
C GLN A 1 -24.70 -55.65 -2.22
N ARG A 2 -23.72 -54.77 -1.99
CA ARG A 2 -22.52 -55.10 -1.23
C ARG A 2 -22.50 -54.56 0.20
N HIS A 3 -23.45 -53.67 0.51
CA HIS A 3 -23.62 -53.12 1.86
C HIS A 3 -24.96 -53.50 2.39
N ASN A 4 -25.02 -54.23 3.52
CA ASN A 4 -26.21 -54.71 4.16
C ASN A 4 -26.68 -53.62 5.15
N ILE A 5 -27.10 -52.46 4.65
CA ILE A 5 -27.55 -51.34 5.47
C ILE A 5 -29.04 -51.54 5.70
N SER A 6 -29.44 -51.72 6.96
CA SER A 6 -30.84 -51.75 7.37
C SER A 6 -31.45 -50.35 7.33
N GLU A 7 -32.72 -50.23 6.91
CA GLU A 7 -33.46 -48.96 6.91
C GLU A 7 -33.36 -48.30 8.28
N GLY A 8 -32.77 -47.06 8.31
CA GLY A 8 -32.61 -46.25 9.51
C GLY A 8 -31.25 -46.28 10.18
N LYS A 9 -30.22 -46.93 9.63
CA LYS A 9 -28.81 -46.83 10.04
C LYS A 9 -28.09 -45.84 9.16
N GLU A 10 -27.14 -45.07 9.79
CA GLU A 10 -26.21 -44.20 9.06
C GLU A 10 -25.40 -45.02 8.04
N ASP A 11 -25.15 -44.40 6.87
CA ASP A 11 -24.34 -45.00 5.79
C ASP A 11 -22.96 -45.32 6.29
N ASP A 12 -22.44 -46.55 6.00
CA ASP A 12 -21.12 -47.01 6.39
C ASP A 12 -20.01 -46.57 5.40
N PHE A 13 -20.37 -45.70 4.46
CA PHE A 13 -19.42 -45.16 3.47
C PHE A 13 -19.55 -43.63 3.36
N TYR A 14 -18.43 -42.97 3.22
CA TYR A 14 -18.35 -41.53 3.02
C TYR A 14 -17.97 -41.27 1.56
N VAL A 15 -18.89 -40.70 0.78
CA VAL A 15 -18.61 -40.25 -0.59
C VAL A 15 -17.96 -38.90 -0.53
N GLN A 16 -16.64 -38.84 -0.51
CA GLN A 16 -15.89 -37.60 -0.55
C GLN A 16 -15.76 -37.14 -2.00
N ASN A 17 -16.48 -36.07 -2.33
CA ASN A 17 -16.42 -35.49 -3.67
C ASN A 17 -15.16 -34.63 -3.80
N SER A 18 -14.25 -34.99 -4.70
CA SER A 18 -13.00 -34.24 -4.98
C SER A 18 -13.27 -32.76 -5.32
N ALA A 19 -14.43 -32.47 -5.95
CA ALA A 19 -14.85 -31.10 -6.23
C ALA A 19 -15.14 -30.29 -4.94
N GLN A 20 -15.65 -30.93 -3.90
CA GLN A 20 -15.91 -30.29 -2.62
C GLN A 20 -14.61 -29.91 -1.90
N TRP A 21 -13.59 -30.76 -1.99
CA TRP A 21 -12.24 -30.47 -1.49
C TRP A 21 -11.61 -29.30 -2.22
N LEU A 22 -11.64 -29.28 -3.55
CA LEU A 22 -11.12 -28.18 -4.36
C LEU A 22 -11.80 -26.85 -4.04
N ASN A 23 -13.13 -26.85 -3.85
CA ASN A 23 -13.87 -25.66 -3.47
C ASN A 23 -13.45 -25.16 -2.07
N SER A 24 -13.30 -26.07 -1.10
CA SER A 24 -12.88 -25.70 0.27
C SER A 24 -11.47 -25.09 0.28
N TRP A 25 -10.54 -25.65 -0.50
CA TRP A 25 -9.20 -25.08 -0.67
C TRP A 25 -9.25 -23.70 -1.36
N GLY A 26 -10.10 -23.55 -2.38
CA GLY A 26 -10.32 -22.28 -3.06
C GLY A 26 -10.85 -21.19 -2.12
N ASP A 27 -11.81 -21.53 -1.25
CA ASP A 27 -12.38 -20.58 -0.28
C ASP A 27 -11.39 -20.24 0.83
N ALA A 28 -10.59 -21.20 1.30
CA ALA A 28 -9.50 -20.92 2.23
C ALA A 28 -8.46 -19.98 1.61
N ALA A 29 -8.05 -20.21 0.36
CA ALA A 29 -7.11 -19.36 -0.36
C ALA A 29 -7.65 -17.92 -0.53
N LYS A 30 -8.93 -17.76 -0.86
CA LYS A 30 -9.59 -16.43 -0.92
C LYS A 30 -9.57 -15.72 0.43
N THR A 31 -9.88 -16.46 1.51
CA THR A 31 -9.88 -15.90 2.87
C THR A 31 -8.49 -15.39 3.24
N PHE A 32 -7.43 -16.18 2.98
CA PHE A 32 -6.06 -15.72 3.18
C PHE A 32 -5.70 -14.50 2.32
N THR A 33 -6.15 -14.46 1.07
CA THR A 33 -5.92 -13.32 0.17
C THR A 33 -6.56 -12.05 0.74
N TYR A 34 -7.79 -12.11 1.24
CA TYR A 34 -8.45 -10.95 1.86
C TYR A 34 -7.78 -10.53 3.17
N LEU A 35 -7.37 -11.48 4.00
CA LEU A 35 -6.65 -11.17 5.25
C LEU A 35 -5.31 -10.49 4.96
N LEU A 36 -4.51 -11.05 4.06
CA LEU A 36 -3.23 -10.46 3.66
C LEU A 36 -3.41 -9.11 2.98
N GLY A 37 -4.43 -8.97 2.13
CA GLY A 37 -4.81 -7.70 1.53
C GLY A 37 -5.19 -6.64 2.56
N GLY A 38 -5.94 -7.02 3.59
CA GLY A 38 -6.27 -6.14 4.71
C GLY A 38 -5.05 -5.68 5.50
N ILE A 39 -4.14 -6.61 5.81
CA ILE A 39 -2.88 -6.29 6.49
C ILE A 39 -2.03 -5.34 5.63
N ALA A 40 -1.94 -5.61 4.34
CA ALA A 40 -1.20 -4.76 3.40
C ALA A 40 -1.81 -3.34 3.32
N ALA A 41 -3.14 -3.22 3.29
CA ALA A 41 -3.82 -1.93 3.28
C ALA A 41 -3.54 -1.11 4.54
N ILE A 42 -3.59 -1.75 5.72
CA ILE A 42 -3.26 -1.10 7.00
C ILE A 42 -1.78 -0.66 7.01
N SER A 43 -0.87 -1.54 6.57
CA SER A 43 0.56 -1.22 6.49
C SER A 43 0.82 -0.02 5.56
N LEU A 44 0.12 0.04 4.43
CA LEU A 44 0.21 1.14 3.48
C LEU A 44 -0.34 2.45 4.05
N MET A 45 -1.45 2.40 4.81
CA MET A 45 -1.97 3.58 5.54
C MET A 45 -0.96 4.09 6.57
N VAL A 46 -0.36 3.22 7.36
CA VAL A 46 0.67 3.61 8.36
C VAL A 46 1.87 4.24 7.66
N GLY A 47 2.33 3.65 6.54
CA GLY A 47 3.38 4.23 5.69
C GLY A 47 3.01 5.61 5.14
N GLY A 48 1.76 5.79 4.69
CA GLY A 48 1.23 7.08 4.23
C GLY A 48 1.22 8.15 5.33
N ILE A 49 0.80 7.79 6.55
CA ILE A 49 0.88 8.68 7.72
C ILE A 49 2.34 9.04 8.01
N GLY A 50 3.28 8.10 7.84
CA GLY A 50 4.72 8.37 7.95
C GLY A 50 5.19 9.43 6.95
N ILE A 51 4.78 9.33 5.68
CA ILE A 51 5.07 10.34 4.65
C ILE A 51 4.49 11.70 5.04
N MET A 52 3.23 11.74 5.48
CA MET A 52 2.58 12.97 5.92
C MET A 52 3.35 13.63 7.06
N ASN A 53 3.79 12.86 8.06
CA ASN A 53 4.53 13.38 9.20
C ASN A 53 5.90 13.94 8.80
N ILE A 54 6.65 13.22 7.96
CA ILE A 54 7.94 13.70 7.42
C ILE A 54 7.74 15.00 6.65
N MET A 55 6.72 15.06 5.80
CA MET A 55 6.42 16.26 5.01
C MET A 55 5.98 17.44 5.88
N LEU A 56 5.21 17.20 6.96
CA LEU A 56 4.84 18.27 7.92
C LEU A 56 6.08 18.84 8.62
N VAL A 57 7.02 17.99 9.01
CA VAL A 57 8.30 18.43 9.58
C VAL A 57 9.09 19.24 8.54
N SER A 58 9.23 18.73 7.32
CA SER A 58 9.93 19.41 6.22
C SER A 58 9.32 20.79 5.92
N VAL A 59 7.99 20.91 5.90
CA VAL A 59 7.30 22.20 5.72
C VAL A 59 7.62 23.17 6.88
N THR A 60 7.66 22.64 8.10
CA THR A 60 7.95 23.46 9.29
C THR A 60 9.38 23.98 9.27
N GLU A 61 10.35 23.11 8.96
CA GLU A 61 11.77 23.48 8.84
C GLU A 61 12.02 24.49 7.71
N ARG A 62 11.26 24.40 6.60
CA ARG A 62 11.39 25.29 5.44
C ARG A 62 10.39 26.47 5.48
N THR A 63 9.73 26.71 6.60
CA THR A 63 8.69 27.77 6.70
C THR A 63 9.20 29.14 6.25
N ARG A 64 10.41 29.54 6.69
CA ARG A 64 11.03 30.83 6.31
C ARG A 64 11.37 30.90 4.82
N GLU A 65 11.87 29.81 4.25
CA GLU A 65 12.17 29.71 2.80
C GLU A 65 10.90 29.87 1.96
N ILE A 66 9.82 29.17 2.35
CA ILE A 66 8.50 29.28 1.71
C ILE A 66 7.98 30.72 1.82
N GLY A 67 8.14 31.35 2.99
CA GLY A 67 7.77 32.74 3.21
C GLY A 67 8.48 33.71 2.27
N ILE A 68 9.80 33.55 2.10
CA ILE A 68 10.61 34.37 1.17
C ILE A 68 10.11 34.18 -0.27
N ARG A 69 9.94 32.92 -0.73
CA ARG A 69 9.44 32.65 -2.09
C ARG A 69 8.08 33.29 -2.34
N LYS A 70 7.17 33.24 -1.38
CA LYS A 70 5.85 33.87 -1.50
C LYS A 70 5.93 35.39 -1.47
N ALA A 71 6.83 35.97 -0.69
CA ALA A 71 7.04 37.43 -0.63
C ALA A 71 7.56 37.99 -1.97
N ILE A 72 8.37 37.23 -2.71
CA ILE A 72 8.86 37.61 -4.05
C ILE A 72 7.90 37.20 -5.19
N GLY A 73 6.71 36.66 -4.86
CA GLY A 73 5.63 36.46 -5.83
C GLY A 73 5.34 35.03 -6.25
N ALA A 74 5.90 34.01 -5.58
CA ALA A 74 5.56 32.60 -5.87
C ALA A 74 4.08 32.34 -5.63
N LYS A 75 3.43 31.70 -6.61
CA LYS A 75 2.01 31.35 -6.53
C LYS A 75 1.81 30.16 -5.58
N LYS A 76 0.64 30.13 -4.93
CA LYS A 76 0.25 29.01 -4.06
C LYS A 76 0.35 27.65 -4.78
N ARG A 77 -0.01 27.61 -6.06
CA ARG A 77 0.04 26.41 -6.88
C ARG A 77 1.47 25.88 -7.04
N GLU A 78 2.44 26.75 -7.24
CA GLU A 78 3.86 26.35 -7.41
C GLU A 78 4.41 25.70 -6.15
N ILE A 79 4.09 26.25 -4.98
CA ILE A 79 4.46 25.66 -3.69
C ILE A 79 3.77 24.31 -3.47
N LEU A 80 2.45 24.23 -3.76
CA LEU A 80 1.69 23.01 -3.64
C LEU A 80 2.25 21.90 -4.54
N GLU A 81 2.49 22.19 -5.82
CA GLU A 81 3.02 21.24 -6.79
C GLU A 81 4.41 20.76 -6.38
N GLN A 82 5.26 21.63 -5.88
CA GLN A 82 6.61 21.26 -5.42
C GLN A 82 6.55 20.20 -4.30
N PHE A 83 5.80 20.47 -3.22
CA PHE A 83 5.70 19.54 -2.09
C PHE A 83 4.93 18.26 -2.45
N LEU A 84 3.95 18.36 -3.36
CA LEU A 84 3.23 17.18 -3.84
C LEU A 84 4.15 16.27 -4.67
N ILE A 85 4.97 16.83 -5.55
CA ILE A 85 5.98 16.07 -6.31
C ILE A 85 6.99 15.41 -5.36
N GLU A 86 7.42 16.11 -4.30
CA GLU A 86 8.34 15.56 -3.30
C GLU A 86 7.74 14.32 -2.61
N SER A 87 6.48 14.37 -2.19
CA SER A 87 5.80 13.22 -1.58
C SER A 87 5.58 12.06 -2.55
N VAL A 88 5.25 12.36 -3.80
CA VAL A 88 5.11 11.36 -4.88
C VAL A 88 6.44 10.69 -5.18
N LEU A 89 7.55 11.45 -5.24
CA LEU A 89 8.89 10.89 -5.44
C LEU A 89 9.31 9.94 -4.31
N ILE A 90 9.03 10.29 -3.05
CA ILE A 90 9.29 9.41 -1.91
C ILE A 90 8.53 8.09 -2.07
N SER A 91 7.26 8.16 -2.44
CA SER A 91 6.42 6.98 -2.64
C SER A 91 6.82 6.16 -3.86
N PHE A 92 7.25 6.82 -4.93
CA PHE A 92 7.78 6.18 -6.14
C PHE A 92 9.03 5.36 -5.83
N LEU A 93 9.98 5.95 -5.12
CA LEU A 93 11.21 5.27 -4.73
C LEU A 93 10.94 4.13 -3.74
N GLY A 94 10.12 4.39 -2.71
CA GLY A 94 9.72 3.37 -1.74
C GLY A 94 8.95 2.22 -2.38
N GLY A 95 8.00 2.53 -3.26
CA GLY A 95 7.25 1.53 -4.02
C GLY A 95 8.12 0.69 -4.94
N GLY A 96 9.09 1.32 -5.63
CA GLY A 96 10.06 0.62 -6.47
C GLY A 96 10.93 -0.35 -5.66
N ILE A 97 11.47 0.11 -4.54
CA ILE A 97 12.26 -0.73 -3.62
C ILE A 97 11.39 -1.87 -3.07
N GLY A 98 10.14 -1.58 -2.67
CA GLY A 98 9.21 -2.58 -2.16
C GLY A 98 8.91 -3.68 -3.19
N ILE A 99 8.73 -3.32 -4.47
CA ILE A 99 8.53 -4.30 -5.55
C ILE A 99 9.77 -5.17 -5.73
N LEU A 100 10.96 -4.59 -5.76
CA LEU A 100 12.22 -5.34 -5.89
C LEU A 100 12.40 -6.32 -4.74
N LEU A 101 12.14 -5.88 -3.51
CA LEU A 101 12.19 -6.75 -2.32
C LEU A 101 11.13 -7.85 -2.39
N GLY A 102 9.90 -7.52 -2.79
CA GLY A 102 8.82 -8.50 -2.93
C GLY A 102 9.15 -9.59 -3.96
N ILE A 103 9.68 -9.22 -5.12
CA ILE A 103 10.14 -10.17 -6.14
C ILE A 103 11.31 -11.02 -5.62
N GLY A 104 12.28 -10.38 -4.93
CA GLY A 104 13.43 -11.08 -4.37
C GLY A 104 13.03 -12.13 -3.33
N ILE A 105 12.19 -11.74 -2.36
CA ILE A 105 11.68 -12.65 -1.32
C ILE A 105 10.85 -13.77 -1.94
N SER A 106 9.98 -13.46 -2.92
CA SER A 106 9.18 -14.45 -3.62
C SER A 106 10.06 -15.53 -4.28
N ARG A 107 11.16 -15.12 -4.96
CA ARG A 107 12.12 -16.07 -5.57
C ARG A 107 12.87 -16.91 -4.53
N ILE A 108 13.26 -16.31 -3.40
CA ILE A 108 13.93 -17.03 -2.33
C ILE A 108 13.00 -18.11 -1.75
N VAL A 109 11.75 -17.76 -1.46
CA VAL A 109 10.74 -18.69 -0.94
C VAL A 109 10.47 -19.82 -1.95
N SER A 110 10.38 -19.51 -3.24
CA SER A 110 10.22 -20.51 -4.30
C SER A 110 11.37 -21.49 -4.33
N ASN A 111 12.61 -21.02 -4.24
CA ASN A 111 13.80 -21.88 -4.32
C ASN A 111 13.98 -22.77 -3.08
N ILE A 112 13.65 -22.28 -1.90
CA ILE A 112 13.82 -23.01 -0.63
C ILE A 112 12.63 -23.92 -0.35
N GLY A 113 11.41 -23.44 -0.63
CA GLY A 113 10.17 -24.14 -0.31
C GLY A 113 9.71 -25.13 -1.39
N GLY A 114 10.33 -25.14 -2.56
CA GLY A 114 9.90 -25.97 -3.70
C GLY A 114 8.52 -25.58 -4.26
N TRP A 115 8.01 -24.41 -3.92
CA TRP A 115 6.70 -23.91 -4.38
C TRP A 115 6.91 -22.94 -5.54
N GLU A 116 6.20 -23.16 -6.63
CA GLU A 116 6.20 -22.20 -7.74
C GLU A 116 5.44 -20.93 -7.34
N THR A 117 6.17 -19.84 -7.16
CA THR A 117 5.56 -18.52 -6.93
C THR A 117 5.53 -17.74 -8.23
N ILE A 118 4.33 -17.32 -8.64
CA ILE A 118 4.12 -16.52 -9.85
C ILE A 118 3.88 -15.08 -9.46
N VAL A 119 4.81 -14.19 -9.82
CA VAL A 119 4.62 -12.74 -9.66
C VAL A 119 3.96 -12.19 -10.92
N SER A 120 2.69 -11.81 -10.82
CA SER A 120 1.93 -11.24 -11.93
C SER A 120 2.36 -9.79 -12.22
N THR A 121 2.54 -9.45 -13.50
CA THR A 121 2.78 -8.08 -13.95
C THR A 121 1.65 -7.14 -13.52
N GLN A 122 0.42 -7.62 -13.49
CA GLN A 122 -0.74 -6.86 -13.03
C GLN A 122 -0.61 -6.50 -11.53
N SER A 123 -0.13 -7.43 -10.70
CA SER A 123 0.12 -7.16 -9.27
C SER A 123 1.20 -6.10 -9.08
N ILE A 124 2.24 -6.10 -9.91
CA ILE A 124 3.30 -5.08 -9.87
C ILE A 124 2.73 -3.70 -10.20
N ILE A 125 1.97 -3.59 -11.28
CA ILE A 125 1.38 -2.31 -11.72
C ILE A 125 0.40 -1.77 -10.66
N LEU A 126 -0.45 -2.64 -10.12
CA LEU A 126 -1.39 -2.27 -9.06
C LEU A 126 -0.67 -1.80 -7.79
N SER A 127 0.31 -2.56 -7.32
CA SER A 127 1.06 -2.21 -6.10
C SER A 127 1.79 -0.88 -6.26
N PHE A 128 2.39 -0.65 -7.43
CA PHE A 128 3.08 0.61 -7.74
C PHE A 128 2.10 1.79 -7.81
N GLY A 129 0.98 1.61 -8.53
CA GLY A 129 -0.07 2.61 -8.64
C GLY A 129 -0.66 3.00 -7.28
N PHE A 130 -0.94 2.01 -6.43
CA PHE A 130 -1.38 2.25 -5.06
C PHE A 130 -0.35 2.99 -4.22
N SER A 131 0.93 2.64 -4.31
CA SER A 131 2.00 3.33 -3.57
C SER A 131 2.06 4.81 -3.94
N VAL A 132 2.03 5.13 -5.23
CA VAL A 132 2.04 6.52 -5.73
C VAL A 132 0.77 7.27 -5.30
N ALA A 133 -0.39 6.62 -5.40
CA ALA A 133 -1.67 7.22 -4.99
C ALA A 133 -1.68 7.57 -3.49
N ILE A 134 -1.16 6.69 -2.64
CA ILE A 134 -1.03 6.94 -1.20
C ILE A 134 -0.08 8.11 -0.93
N GLY A 135 1.06 8.18 -1.62
CA GLY A 135 1.99 9.31 -1.50
C GLY A 135 1.35 10.64 -1.88
N ALA A 136 0.60 10.67 -2.98
CA ALA A 136 -0.14 11.86 -3.40
C ALA A 136 -1.23 12.23 -2.37
N PHE A 137 -1.99 11.25 -1.88
CA PHE A 137 -3.07 11.48 -0.92
C PHE A 137 -2.56 12.04 0.41
N PHE A 138 -1.59 11.38 1.03
CA PHE A 138 -1.04 11.82 2.31
C PHE A 138 -0.10 13.01 2.19
N GLY A 139 0.52 13.23 1.04
CA GLY A 139 1.34 14.41 0.74
C GLY A 139 0.51 15.67 0.46
N PHE A 140 -0.75 15.52 0.06
CA PHE A 140 -1.60 16.66 -0.28
C PHE A 140 -1.84 17.59 0.93
N TYR A 141 -2.10 17.05 2.11
CA TYR A 141 -2.36 17.85 3.29
C TYR A 141 -1.18 18.76 3.68
N PRO A 142 0.06 18.25 3.88
CA PRO A 142 1.21 19.10 4.16
C PRO A 142 1.55 20.07 3.01
N ALA A 143 1.42 19.64 1.75
CA ALA A 143 1.62 20.51 0.60
C ALA A 143 0.64 21.70 0.58
N ASN A 144 -0.63 21.44 0.86
CA ASN A 144 -1.65 22.48 0.96
C ASN A 144 -1.39 23.40 2.15
N LYS A 145 -0.92 22.88 3.28
CA LYS A 145 -0.52 23.67 4.45
C LYS A 145 0.63 24.62 4.08
N ALA A 146 1.67 24.14 3.41
CA ALA A 146 2.79 24.94 2.91
C ALA A 146 2.32 26.04 1.94
N ALA A 147 1.44 25.70 0.99
CA ALA A 147 0.91 26.62 0.01
C ALA A 147 0.06 27.74 0.62
N ASN A 148 -0.55 27.52 1.78
CA ASN A 148 -1.38 28.50 2.47
C ASN A 148 -0.67 29.30 3.58
N LEU A 149 0.64 29.09 3.80
CA LEU A 149 1.41 29.89 4.76
C LEU A 149 1.32 31.39 4.44
N ASN A 150 1.13 32.19 5.49
CA ASN A 150 1.16 33.64 5.38
C ASN A 150 2.64 34.10 5.33
N PRO A 151 3.09 34.82 4.28
CA PRO A 151 4.49 35.21 4.16
C PRO A 151 4.97 36.08 5.34
N ILE A 152 4.10 36.91 5.91
CA ILE A 152 4.46 37.79 7.05
C ILE A 152 4.74 36.95 8.31
N GLU A 153 3.89 35.96 8.58
CA GLU A 153 4.06 35.06 9.72
C GLU A 153 5.24 34.12 9.54
N ALA A 154 5.42 33.60 8.31
CA ALA A 154 6.52 32.73 7.97
C ALA A 154 7.91 33.39 8.11
N LEU A 155 8.00 34.70 7.86
CA LEU A 155 9.24 35.47 8.03
C LEU A 155 9.55 35.84 9.49
N ARG A 156 8.53 35.82 10.36
CA ARG A 156 8.69 36.06 11.82
C ARG A 156 8.96 34.78 12.61
N TYR A 157 8.92 33.62 11.94
CA TYR A 157 9.19 32.33 12.57
C TYR A 157 10.71 32.18 12.81
N GLU A 158 11.10 32.16 14.10
CA GLU A 158 12.44 31.84 14.57
C GLU A 158 12.57 30.36 14.89
#